data_958cd6b836a904fd56368bd08ceca06a
#
_entry.id   958cd6b836a904fd56368bd08ceca06a
#
_cell.length_a   1.000
_cell.length_b   1.000
_cell.length_c   1.000
_cell.angle_alpha   90.00
_cell.angle_beta   90.00
_cell.angle_gamma   90.00
#
_symmetry.space_group_name_H-M   'P 1'
#
loop_
_entity.id
_entity.type
_entity.pdbx_description
1 polymer ?
#
loop_
_entity_poly.entity_id
_entity_poly.type
_entity_poly.pdbx_seq_one_letter_code
_entity_poly.pdbx_strand_id
1 'polypeptide(L)'
;MCLTAYTAPHATLLDPHVDILLVGDSLGMVLYGMETTLPVTLDLMCVHGKAVVQASEHALVVVDLPFGSYQESPQQAWQSAVRVMQETGGTAVKIEGGREMEDTIRFLTERGVPVMGHVGLKPQSVHRDGGYHYHGKTTSDKEHILADAR
;
A
#
# COMPACT_ATOMS: atom_id res chain seq x y z
N MET A 1 -6.13 -5.02 14.45
CA MET A 1 -4.95 -4.12 14.50
C MET A 1 -4.14 -4.31 13.22
N CYS A 2 -3.58 -3.23 12.67
CA CYS A 2 -2.70 -3.31 11.49
C CYS A 2 -1.31 -2.78 11.87
N LEU A 3 -0.26 -3.56 11.60
CA LEU A 3 1.13 -3.15 11.80
C LEU A 3 1.96 -3.41 10.55
N THR A 4 3.01 -2.61 10.37
CA THR A 4 3.94 -2.75 9.25
C THR A 4 4.99 -3.82 9.52
N ALA A 5 5.22 -4.71 8.55
CA ALA A 5 6.29 -5.70 8.56
C ALA A 5 7.01 -5.72 7.22
N TYR A 6 8.35 -5.71 7.22
CA TYR A 6 9.15 -5.68 6.01
C TYR A 6 10.00 -6.93 5.80
N THR A 7 10.10 -7.78 6.82
CA THR A 7 10.98 -8.96 6.81
C THR A 7 10.33 -10.16 7.49
N ALA A 8 10.77 -11.36 7.18
CA ALA A 8 10.28 -12.57 7.83
C ALA A 8 10.36 -12.53 9.37
N PRO A 9 11.47 -12.09 10.01
CA PRO A 9 11.50 -11.97 11.48
C PRO A 9 10.47 -10.98 12.04
N HIS A 10 10.21 -9.85 11.35
CA HIS A 10 9.14 -8.95 11.78
C HIS A 10 7.77 -9.62 11.69
N ALA A 11 7.49 -10.33 10.58
CA ALA A 11 6.24 -11.04 10.42
C ALA A 11 6.04 -12.09 11.52
N THR A 12 7.00 -12.97 11.75
CA THR A 12 6.92 -13.99 12.79
C THR A 12 6.64 -13.41 14.19
N LEU A 13 7.24 -12.25 14.50
CA LEU A 13 7.06 -11.60 15.79
C LEU A 13 5.68 -10.98 15.95
N LEU A 14 5.15 -10.37 14.88
CA LEU A 14 3.93 -9.56 14.93
C LEU A 14 2.66 -10.36 14.60
N ASP A 15 2.76 -11.38 13.76
CA ASP A 15 1.65 -12.15 13.22
C ASP A 15 0.64 -12.64 14.28
N PRO A 16 1.08 -13.18 15.45
CA PRO A 16 0.13 -13.64 16.47
C PRO A 16 -0.67 -12.54 17.17
N HIS A 17 -0.32 -11.28 16.93
CA HIS A 17 -0.83 -10.13 17.69
C HIS A 17 -1.64 -9.14 16.85
N VAL A 18 -1.75 -9.36 15.53
CA VAL A 18 -2.38 -8.40 14.61
C VAL A 18 -3.36 -9.09 13.65
N ASP A 19 -4.29 -8.33 13.13
CA ASP A 19 -5.23 -8.81 12.10
C ASP A 19 -4.65 -8.63 10.69
N ILE A 20 -3.78 -7.61 10.51
CA ILE A 20 -3.19 -7.24 9.23
C ILE A 20 -1.71 -6.94 9.40
N LEU A 21 -0.89 -7.52 8.53
CA LEU A 21 0.50 -7.12 8.30
C LEU A 21 0.58 -6.33 6.99
N LEU A 22 1.09 -5.11 7.06
CA LEU A 22 1.28 -4.23 5.91
C LEU A 22 2.74 -4.26 5.46
N VAL A 23 2.97 -4.70 4.24
CA VAL A 23 4.26 -4.53 3.56
C VAL A 23 4.19 -3.20 2.81
N GLY A 24 4.61 -2.14 3.50
CA GLY A 24 4.55 -0.77 2.98
C GLY A 24 5.76 -0.41 2.13
N ASP A 25 5.58 0.44 1.11
CA ASP A 25 6.70 1.00 0.31
C ASP A 25 7.61 1.92 1.15
N SER A 26 7.18 2.31 2.34
CA SER A 26 8.02 2.93 3.37
C SER A 26 9.26 2.09 3.74
N LEU A 27 9.30 0.80 3.36
CA LEU A 27 10.52 -0.03 3.46
C LEU A 27 11.74 0.62 2.77
N GLY A 28 11.52 1.38 1.70
CA GLY A 28 12.58 2.13 1.02
C GLY A 28 13.27 3.11 1.96
N MET A 29 12.49 3.85 2.73
CA MET A 29 13.02 4.81 3.70
C MET A 29 13.60 4.11 4.93
N VAL A 30 12.89 3.11 5.48
CA VAL A 30 13.23 2.47 6.76
C VAL A 30 14.40 1.49 6.64
N LEU A 31 14.46 0.71 5.58
CA LEU A 31 15.49 -0.33 5.40
C LEU A 31 16.63 0.10 4.49
N TYR A 32 16.35 0.93 3.49
CA TYR A 32 17.32 1.27 2.45
C TYR A 32 17.83 2.72 2.54
N GLY A 33 17.32 3.52 3.48
CA GLY A 33 17.75 4.90 3.67
C GLY A 33 17.38 5.84 2.52
N MET A 34 16.38 5.48 1.71
CA MET A 34 15.86 6.36 0.67
C MET A 34 15.19 7.60 1.29
N GLU A 35 15.30 8.74 0.64
CA GLU A 35 14.67 9.99 1.12
C GLU A 35 13.15 9.96 1.04
N THR A 36 12.59 9.22 0.06
CA THR A 36 11.16 9.07 -0.18
C THR A 36 10.82 7.63 -0.58
N THR A 37 9.53 7.31 -0.69
CA THR A 37 9.08 6.00 -1.19
C THR A 37 9.14 5.88 -2.72
N LEU A 38 9.32 6.97 -3.45
CA LEU A 38 9.24 7.01 -4.93
C LEU A 38 10.22 6.07 -5.66
N PRO A 39 11.46 5.84 -5.18
CA PRO A 39 12.38 4.93 -5.86
C PRO A 39 12.07 3.44 -5.66
N VAL A 40 11.11 3.10 -4.79
CA VAL A 40 10.74 1.70 -4.52
C VAL A 40 10.13 1.07 -5.77
N THR A 41 10.65 -0.09 -6.16
CA THR A 41 10.18 -0.81 -7.34
C THR A 41 9.19 -1.90 -6.98
N LEU A 42 8.37 -2.31 -7.96
CA LEU A 42 7.45 -3.44 -7.80
C LEU A 42 8.20 -4.74 -7.48
N ASP A 43 9.40 -4.94 -8.05
CA ASP A 43 10.25 -6.10 -7.77
C ASP A 43 10.64 -6.15 -6.29
N LEU A 44 11.03 -5.02 -5.72
CA LEU A 44 11.39 -4.91 -4.31
C LEU A 44 10.18 -5.25 -3.41
N MET A 45 9.00 -4.74 -3.76
CA MET A 45 7.76 -5.04 -3.04
C MET A 45 7.42 -6.54 -3.09
N CYS A 46 7.61 -7.18 -4.25
CA CYS A 46 7.41 -8.64 -4.38
C CYS A 46 8.37 -9.44 -3.51
N VAL A 47 9.66 -9.07 -3.45
CA VAL A 47 10.65 -9.77 -2.61
C VAL A 47 10.29 -9.68 -1.13
N HIS A 48 9.99 -8.49 -0.64
CA HIS A 48 9.61 -8.28 0.77
C HIS A 48 8.23 -8.87 1.09
N GLY A 49 7.26 -8.68 0.22
CA GLY A 49 5.93 -9.26 0.36
C GLY A 49 5.97 -10.77 0.50
N LYS A 50 6.73 -11.44 -0.37
CA LYS A 50 6.91 -12.89 -0.30
C LYS A 50 7.53 -13.34 1.03
N ALA A 51 8.56 -12.64 1.50
CA ALA A 51 9.21 -12.97 2.77
C ALA A 51 8.25 -12.82 3.97
N VAL A 52 7.42 -11.79 3.98
CA VAL A 52 6.41 -11.57 5.03
C VAL A 52 5.31 -12.64 4.97
N VAL A 53 4.76 -12.90 3.77
CA VAL A 53 3.70 -13.93 3.60
C VAL A 53 4.18 -15.31 4.06
N GLN A 54 5.39 -15.71 3.68
CA GLN A 54 5.94 -17.01 4.06
C GLN A 54 6.14 -17.19 5.58
N ALA A 55 6.24 -16.08 6.32
CA ALA A 55 6.44 -16.07 7.77
C ALA A 55 5.16 -15.72 8.56
N SER A 56 4.02 -15.62 7.90
CA SER A 56 2.71 -15.27 8.49
C SER A 56 1.77 -16.48 8.41
N GLU A 57 1.07 -16.77 9.49
CA GLU A 57 0.12 -17.88 9.59
C GLU A 57 -1.32 -17.40 9.90
N HIS A 58 -1.49 -16.21 10.48
CA HIS A 58 -2.76 -15.70 11.00
C HIS A 58 -3.20 -14.40 10.35
N ALA A 59 -2.30 -13.41 10.24
CA ALA A 59 -2.64 -12.09 9.77
C ALA A 59 -2.85 -12.06 8.23
N LEU A 60 -3.79 -11.23 7.79
CA LEU A 60 -3.90 -10.90 6.37
C LEU A 60 -2.68 -10.06 5.95
N VAL A 61 -1.99 -10.46 4.89
CA VAL A 61 -0.86 -9.70 4.38
C VAL A 61 -1.30 -8.80 3.24
N VAL A 62 -1.15 -7.50 3.43
CA VAL A 62 -1.42 -6.45 2.44
C VAL A 62 -0.09 -5.91 1.91
N VAL A 63 0.05 -5.80 0.60
CA VAL A 63 1.28 -5.31 -0.04
C VAL A 63 0.98 -4.02 -0.80
N ASP A 64 1.79 -2.96 -0.57
CA ASP A 64 1.64 -1.71 -1.30
C ASP A 64 2.01 -1.89 -2.78
N LEU A 65 1.22 -1.27 -3.65
CA LEU A 65 1.64 -0.98 -5.00
C LEU A 65 2.50 0.30 -4.97
N PRO A 66 3.77 0.25 -5.40
CA PRO A 66 4.66 1.41 -5.33
C PRO A 66 4.30 2.45 -6.40
N PHE A 67 4.83 3.66 -6.22
CA PHE A 67 4.66 4.76 -7.16
C PHE A 67 5.01 4.35 -8.61
N GLY A 68 4.17 4.78 -9.56
CA GLY A 68 4.33 4.49 -10.99
C GLY A 68 3.80 3.12 -11.42
N SER A 69 3.32 2.29 -10.49
CA SER A 69 2.84 0.94 -10.80
C SER A 69 1.32 0.83 -10.98
N TYR A 70 0.54 1.88 -10.69
CA TYR A 70 -0.93 1.82 -10.77
C TYR A 70 -1.60 3.14 -11.18
N GLN A 71 -0.87 4.26 -11.23
CA GLN A 71 -1.47 5.58 -11.44
C GLN A 71 -1.84 5.87 -12.90
N GLU A 72 -1.23 5.16 -13.85
CA GLU A 72 -1.44 5.41 -15.29
C GLU A 72 -2.83 4.99 -15.74
N SER A 73 -3.28 3.80 -15.32
CA SER A 73 -4.58 3.25 -15.74
C SER A 73 -5.04 2.10 -14.83
N PRO A 74 -6.36 1.79 -14.80
CA PRO A 74 -6.87 0.59 -14.14
C PRO A 74 -6.24 -0.71 -14.64
N GLN A 75 -5.85 -0.79 -15.92
CA GLN A 75 -5.22 -1.95 -16.52
C GLN A 75 -3.79 -2.12 -15.99
N GLN A 76 -3.03 -1.04 -15.87
CA GLN A 76 -1.70 -1.07 -15.25
C GLN A 76 -1.80 -1.52 -13.78
N ALA A 77 -2.74 -0.95 -13.04
CA ALA A 77 -2.99 -1.34 -11.65
C ALA A 77 -3.32 -2.83 -11.52
N TRP A 78 -4.14 -3.36 -12.43
CA TRP A 78 -4.47 -4.78 -12.50
C TRP A 78 -3.23 -5.65 -12.72
N GLN A 79 -2.40 -5.32 -13.71
CA GLN A 79 -1.17 -6.07 -14.00
C GLN A 79 -0.24 -6.10 -12.79
N SER A 80 -0.06 -4.96 -12.13
CA SER A 80 0.78 -4.86 -10.93
C SER A 80 0.19 -5.63 -9.74
N ALA A 81 -1.11 -5.51 -9.50
CA ALA A 81 -1.79 -6.21 -8.42
C ALA A 81 -1.76 -7.73 -8.61
N VAL A 82 -2.05 -8.21 -9.81
CA VAL A 82 -1.98 -9.64 -10.14
C VAL A 82 -0.57 -10.17 -9.93
N ARG A 83 0.44 -9.45 -10.41
CA ARG A 83 1.84 -9.82 -10.22
C ARG A 83 2.20 -9.92 -8.74
N VAL A 84 1.88 -8.90 -7.94
CA VAL A 84 2.12 -8.90 -6.49
C VAL A 84 1.45 -10.10 -5.83
N MET A 85 0.16 -10.33 -6.08
CA MET A 85 -0.56 -11.44 -5.45
C MET A 85 -0.01 -12.80 -5.86
N GLN A 86 0.35 -13.00 -7.14
CA GLN A 86 0.90 -14.27 -7.63
C GLN A 86 2.30 -14.54 -7.10
N GLU A 87 3.19 -13.55 -7.07
CA GLU A 87 4.57 -13.73 -6.66
C GLU A 87 4.74 -13.81 -5.14
N THR A 88 3.87 -13.12 -4.39
CA THR A 88 3.98 -13.04 -2.93
C THR A 88 3.06 -13.99 -2.18
N GLY A 89 1.88 -14.27 -2.72
CA GLY A 89 0.77 -14.89 -2.01
C GLY A 89 0.00 -13.93 -1.09
N GLY A 90 0.25 -12.61 -1.20
CA GLY A 90 -0.45 -11.58 -0.42
C GLY A 90 -1.96 -11.60 -0.62
N THR A 91 -2.70 -11.26 0.41
CA THR A 91 -4.17 -11.33 0.43
C THR A 91 -4.82 -10.14 -0.27
N ALA A 92 -4.18 -8.97 -0.22
CA ALA A 92 -4.69 -7.73 -0.78
C ALA A 92 -3.53 -6.81 -1.21
N VAL A 93 -3.85 -5.81 -2.01
CA VAL A 93 -2.93 -4.72 -2.33
C VAL A 93 -3.38 -3.42 -1.69
N LYS A 94 -2.43 -2.49 -1.40
CA LYS A 94 -2.78 -1.14 -0.98
C LYS A 94 -2.39 -0.14 -2.07
N ILE A 95 -3.24 0.88 -2.28
CA ILE A 95 -3.00 1.99 -3.19
C ILE A 95 -3.34 3.32 -2.51
N GLU A 96 -2.63 4.38 -2.90
CA GLU A 96 -2.87 5.73 -2.42
C GLU A 96 -3.77 6.49 -3.39
N GLY A 97 -4.74 7.19 -2.83
CA GLY A 97 -5.69 8.03 -3.57
C GLY A 97 -7.09 7.91 -3.01
N GLY A 98 -7.88 8.95 -3.23
CA GLY A 98 -9.29 9.02 -2.88
C GLY A 98 -10.17 8.81 -4.11
N ARG A 99 -11.10 9.75 -4.35
CA ARG A 99 -12.06 9.69 -5.45
C ARG A 99 -11.41 9.56 -6.82
N GLU A 100 -10.21 10.11 -7.00
CA GLU A 100 -9.43 9.98 -8.24
C GLU A 100 -9.06 8.53 -8.57
N MET A 101 -9.06 7.65 -7.58
CA MET A 101 -8.76 6.22 -7.74
C MET A 101 -10.00 5.32 -7.71
N GLU A 102 -11.21 5.89 -7.62
CA GLU A 102 -12.46 5.13 -7.50
C GLU A 102 -12.63 4.11 -8.64
N ASP A 103 -12.46 4.53 -9.88
CA ASP A 103 -12.60 3.65 -11.04
C ASP A 103 -11.53 2.54 -11.06
N THR A 104 -10.32 2.86 -10.63
CA THR A 104 -9.23 1.87 -10.51
C THR A 104 -9.56 0.85 -9.41
N ILE A 105 -9.99 1.29 -8.24
CA ILE A 105 -10.37 0.41 -7.13
C ILE A 105 -11.54 -0.49 -7.56
N ARG A 106 -12.58 0.07 -8.17
CA ARG A 106 -13.72 -0.68 -8.70
C ARG A 106 -13.27 -1.74 -9.71
N PHE A 107 -12.42 -1.34 -10.67
CA PHE A 107 -11.89 -2.25 -11.69
C PHE A 107 -11.15 -3.44 -11.09
N LEU A 108 -10.35 -3.22 -10.05
CA LEU A 108 -9.61 -4.26 -9.33
C LEU A 108 -10.56 -5.18 -8.55
N THR A 109 -11.45 -4.60 -7.74
CA THR A 109 -12.31 -5.36 -6.83
C THR A 109 -13.35 -6.21 -7.57
N GLU A 110 -13.93 -5.69 -8.66
CA GLU A 110 -14.83 -6.47 -9.53
C GLU A 110 -14.16 -7.68 -10.18
N ARG A 111 -12.82 -7.68 -10.25
CA ARG A 111 -12.01 -8.78 -10.80
C ARG A 111 -11.34 -9.65 -9.73
N GLY A 112 -11.75 -9.49 -8.47
CA GLY A 112 -11.33 -10.36 -7.37
C GLY A 112 -10.04 -9.94 -6.68
N VAL A 113 -9.53 -8.71 -6.89
CA VAL A 113 -8.40 -8.17 -6.14
C VAL A 113 -8.92 -7.36 -4.95
N PRO A 114 -8.72 -7.79 -3.71
CA PRO A 114 -9.03 -6.97 -2.54
C PRO A 114 -8.08 -5.77 -2.47
N VAL A 115 -8.64 -4.59 -2.19
CA VAL A 115 -7.88 -3.33 -2.16
C VAL A 115 -8.06 -2.63 -0.83
N MET A 116 -6.96 -2.22 -0.23
CA MET A 116 -6.90 -1.25 0.87
C MET A 116 -6.64 0.13 0.28
N GLY A 117 -7.59 1.07 0.43
CA GLY A 117 -7.40 2.47 0.05
C GLY A 117 -6.60 3.23 1.10
N HIS A 118 -5.81 4.23 0.67
CA HIS A 118 -5.08 5.11 1.56
C HIS A 118 -5.35 6.56 1.20
N VAL A 119 -5.99 7.29 2.10
CA VAL A 119 -6.34 8.71 1.97
C VAL A 119 -5.62 9.56 3.03
N GLY A 120 -5.66 10.86 2.89
CA GLY A 120 -4.98 11.79 3.78
C GLY A 120 -3.54 12.09 3.34
N LEU A 121 -2.56 11.84 4.22
CA LEU A 121 -1.14 12.01 3.85
C LEU A 121 -0.71 10.84 2.96
N LYS A 122 -0.36 11.14 1.73
CA LYS A 122 0.02 10.17 0.68
C LYS A 122 1.52 10.29 0.37
N PRO A 123 2.40 9.42 0.92
CA PRO A 123 3.85 9.49 0.69
C PRO A 123 4.26 9.50 -0.78
N GLN A 124 3.54 8.80 -1.64
CA GLN A 124 3.81 8.77 -3.08
C GLN A 124 3.50 10.11 -3.79
N SER A 125 2.77 11.01 -3.13
CA SER A 125 2.46 12.36 -3.64
C SER A 125 3.37 13.45 -3.08
N VAL A 126 4.45 13.11 -2.39
CA VAL A 126 5.31 14.03 -1.64
C VAL A 126 5.80 15.24 -2.46
N HIS A 127 6.15 15.05 -3.73
CA HIS A 127 6.61 16.15 -4.59
C HIS A 127 5.47 17.05 -5.07
N ARG A 128 4.31 16.47 -5.39
CA ARG A 128 3.10 17.23 -5.72
C ARG A 128 2.65 18.10 -4.56
N ASP A 129 2.70 17.53 -3.35
CA ASP A 129 2.18 18.17 -2.14
C ASP A 129 3.23 19.08 -1.46
N GLY A 130 4.46 19.14 -2.00
CA GLY A 130 5.53 20.01 -1.49
C GLY A 130 6.14 19.54 -0.16
N GLY A 131 6.06 18.25 0.14
CA GLY A 131 6.59 17.65 1.37
C GLY A 131 5.54 16.88 2.18
N TYR A 132 5.93 16.41 3.35
CA TYR A 132 5.02 15.72 4.28
C TYR A 132 4.29 16.74 5.16
N HIS A 133 3.00 16.94 4.92
CA HIS A 133 2.17 17.87 5.66
C HIS A 133 1.07 17.15 6.43
N TYR A 134 0.71 17.69 7.61
CA TYR A 134 -0.45 17.19 8.35
C TYR A 134 -1.75 17.58 7.64
N HIS A 135 -2.57 16.61 7.32
CA HIS A 135 -3.89 16.76 6.75
C HIS A 135 -4.99 16.76 7.83
N GLY A 136 -6.19 17.24 7.48
CA GLY A 136 -7.34 17.23 8.39
C GLY A 136 -7.34 18.33 9.47
N LYS A 137 -6.52 19.38 9.34
CA LYS A 137 -6.47 20.50 10.31
C LYS A 137 -7.63 21.47 10.15
N THR A 138 -8.05 21.75 8.93
CA THR A 138 -9.17 22.65 8.64
C THR A 138 -10.46 21.84 8.38
N THR A 139 -11.62 22.51 8.51
CA THR A 139 -12.91 21.89 8.19
C THR A 139 -12.96 21.40 6.74
N SER A 140 -12.52 22.24 5.80
CA SER A 140 -12.48 21.89 4.38
C SER A 140 -11.58 20.67 4.10
N ASP A 141 -10.40 20.59 4.74
CA ASP A 141 -9.48 19.48 4.58
C ASP A 141 -10.08 18.16 5.14
N LYS A 142 -10.75 18.24 6.29
CA LYS A 142 -11.50 17.10 6.86
C LYS A 142 -12.59 16.61 5.93
N GLU A 143 -13.37 17.54 5.35
CA GLU A 143 -14.45 17.21 4.40
C GLU A 143 -13.90 16.54 3.16
N HIS A 144 -12.75 16.98 2.63
CA HIS A 144 -12.07 16.32 1.51
C HIS A 144 -11.68 14.87 1.86
N ILE A 145 -10.98 14.68 2.98
CA ILE A 145 -10.55 13.32 3.40
C ILE A 145 -11.77 12.39 3.60
N LEU A 146 -12.85 12.91 4.21
CA LEU A 146 -14.07 12.14 4.39
C LEU A 146 -14.77 11.81 3.07
N ALA A 147 -14.71 12.71 2.09
CA ALA A 147 -15.26 12.46 0.76
C ALA A 147 -14.42 11.44 -0.03
N ASP A 148 -13.09 11.45 0.16
CA ASP A 148 -12.16 10.48 -0.45
C ASP A 148 -12.29 9.08 0.18
N ALA A 149 -12.73 8.99 1.43
CA ALA A 149 -12.89 7.73 2.15
C ALA A 149 -14.26 7.05 1.93
N ARG A 150 -15.20 7.69 1.24
CA ARG A 150 -16.57 7.19 0.95
C ARG A 150 -16.68 6.57 -0.42
#